data_6e188742df0a663a76161dc3f4fb2cbf
#
_entry.id   6e188742df0a663a76161dc3f4fb2cbf
#
_cell.length_a   1.000
_cell.length_b   1.000
_cell.length_c   1.000
_cell.angle_alpha   90.00
_cell.angle_beta   90.00
_cell.angle_gamma   90.00
#
_symmetry.space_group_name_H-M   'P 1'
#
loop_
_entity.id
_entity.type
_entity.pdbx_description
1 polymer ?
#
loop_
_entity_poly.entity_id
_entity_poly.type
_entity_poly.pdbx_seq_one_letter_code
_entity_poly.pdbx_strand_id
1 'polypeptide(L)'
;SSFFSWLEDEDYILKSPVRRIHRVKTGTNIKETYSDEALELMRDNCTELRDLAIIDMLASTGMRVGEMVLLNRDDIDFNERECVVFGKGSKERVVYFDARTKIHLHNYLESRKDNNPALFVSLKSPYERLKIGGVEVRLREFGKQLGLNKVHPHKFRRTLATMAIDKGMPIEQLQQLLGHRKIDTTLQYAMVKQSKVKIAHRNYIG
;
A
#
# COMPACT_ATOMS: atom_id res chain seq x y z
N SER A 1 -17.51 -13.90 -14.21
CA SER A 1 -18.45 -13.14 -15.06
C SER A 1 -17.87 -12.90 -16.45
N SER A 2 -16.59 -12.56 -16.60
CA SER A 2 -15.97 -12.33 -17.92
C SER A 2 -16.00 -13.57 -18.85
N PHE A 3 -15.85 -14.76 -18.34
CA PHE A 3 -15.93 -16.00 -19.13
C PHE A 3 -17.33 -16.20 -19.74
N PHE A 4 -18.38 -16.06 -18.95
CA PHE A 4 -19.74 -16.20 -19.45
C PHE A 4 -20.20 -15.05 -20.36
N SER A 5 -19.64 -13.84 -20.18
CA SER A 5 -19.86 -12.75 -21.14
C SER A 5 -19.20 -13.05 -22.48
N TRP A 6 -17.97 -13.57 -22.46
CA TRP A 6 -17.29 -14.01 -23.67
C TRP A 6 -18.05 -15.14 -24.39
N LEU A 7 -18.58 -16.14 -23.69
CA LEU A 7 -19.40 -17.19 -24.29
C LEU A 7 -20.70 -16.67 -24.91
N GLU A 8 -21.32 -15.63 -24.32
CA GLU A 8 -22.50 -14.94 -24.87
C GLU A 8 -22.13 -14.11 -26.09
N ASP A 9 -21.00 -13.41 -26.08
CA ASP A 9 -20.49 -12.58 -27.19
C ASP A 9 -20.05 -13.42 -28.40
N GLU A 10 -19.60 -14.66 -28.18
CA GLU A 10 -19.19 -15.62 -29.24
C GLU A 10 -20.32 -16.61 -29.61
N ASP A 11 -21.56 -16.34 -29.23
CA ASP A 11 -22.76 -17.15 -29.56
C ASP A 11 -22.72 -18.62 -29.07
N TYR A 12 -21.82 -19.00 -28.15
CA TYR A 12 -21.82 -20.33 -27.56
C TYR A 12 -22.98 -20.55 -26.58
N ILE A 13 -23.51 -19.49 -26.01
CA ILE A 13 -24.71 -19.51 -25.17
C ILE A 13 -25.61 -18.32 -25.49
N LEU A 14 -26.92 -18.56 -25.56
CA LEU A 14 -27.90 -17.51 -25.86
C LEU A 14 -28.00 -16.44 -24.76
N LYS A 15 -27.64 -16.77 -23.53
CA LYS A 15 -27.73 -15.87 -22.38
C LYS A 15 -26.85 -16.33 -21.24
N SER A 16 -26.08 -15.42 -20.68
CA SER A 16 -25.20 -15.72 -19.55
C SER A 16 -26.02 -16.18 -18.33
N PRO A 17 -25.75 -17.39 -17.77
CA PRO A 17 -26.47 -17.91 -16.60
C PRO A 17 -26.22 -17.08 -15.35
N VAL A 18 -25.10 -16.32 -15.30
CA VAL A 18 -24.73 -15.47 -14.16
C VAL A 18 -25.29 -14.05 -14.25
N ARG A 19 -26.02 -13.70 -15.30
CA ARG A 19 -26.59 -12.34 -15.49
C ARG A 19 -27.59 -11.94 -14.40
N ARG A 20 -28.26 -12.94 -13.78
CA ARG A 20 -29.21 -12.75 -12.68
C ARG A 20 -28.61 -12.88 -11.30
N ILE A 21 -27.32 -13.23 -11.21
CA ILE A 21 -26.62 -13.34 -9.93
C ILE A 21 -26.16 -11.93 -9.55
N HIS A 22 -26.95 -11.28 -8.72
CA HIS A 22 -26.55 -10.01 -8.12
C HIS A 22 -25.55 -10.28 -6.99
N ARG A 23 -24.50 -9.45 -6.96
CA ARG A 23 -23.56 -9.48 -5.83
C ARG A 23 -24.34 -9.23 -4.55
N VAL A 24 -24.33 -10.21 -3.64
CA VAL A 24 -24.83 -10.01 -2.28
C VAL A 24 -24.03 -8.85 -1.68
N LYS A 25 -24.73 -7.79 -1.27
CA LYS A 25 -24.13 -6.69 -0.51
C LYS A 25 -23.79 -7.26 0.88
N THR A 26 -22.60 -7.83 1.02
CA THR A 26 -22.04 -8.12 2.35
C THR A 26 -21.79 -6.80 3.05
N GLY A 27 -22.20 -6.70 4.32
CA GLY A 27 -21.92 -5.53 5.14
C GLY A 27 -20.43 -5.15 5.05
N THR A 28 -20.12 -3.86 5.06
CA THR A 28 -18.76 -3.33 5.03
C THR A 28 -18.01 -3.74 6.30
N ASN A 29 -17.26 -4.84 6.22
CA ASN A 29 -16.33 -5.20 7.28
C ASN A 29 -15.22 -4.14 7.33
N ILE A 30 -15.10 -3.46 8.46
CA ILE A 30 -13.97 -2.56 8.75
C ILE A 30 -12.71 -3.41 8.74
N LYS A 31 -11.89 -3.20 7.73
CA LYS A 31 -10.60 -3.90 7.62
C LYS A 31 -9.61 -3.29 8.60
N GLU A 32 -8.96 -4.13 9.39
CA GLU A 32 -7.96 -3.72 10.38
C GLU A 32 -6.82 -2.90 9.78
N THR A 33 -6.36 -1.91 10.54
CA THR A 33 -5.16 -1.10 10.33
C THR A 33 -4.11 -1.44 11.39
N TYR A 34 -2.89 -0.92 11.23
CA TYR A 34 -1.91 -0.93 12.32
C TYR A 34 -2.17 0.24 13.24
N SER A 35 -1.94 0.07 14.55
CA SER A 35 -1.76 1.19 15.47
C SER A 35 -0.36 1.80 15.30
N ASP A 36 -0.16 3.00 15.83
CA ASP A 36 1.15 3.66 15.82
C ASP A 36 2.18 2.81 16.58
N GLU A 37 1.79 2.21 17.72
CA GLU A 37 2.65 1.34 18.51
C GLU A 37 3.07 0.08 17.73
N ALA A 38 2.15 -0.50 16.93
CA ALA A 38 2.48 -1.66 16.12
C ALA A 38 3.49 -1.33 15.01
N LEU A 39 3.43 -0.13 14.45
CA LEU A 39 4.42 0.34 13.47
C LEU A 39 5.79 0.57 14.11
N GLU A 40 5.84 1.22 15.29
CA GLU A 40 7.09 1.42 16.03
C GLU A 40 7.68 0.08 16.50
N LEU A 41 6.84 -0.84 16.99
CA LEU A 41 7.29 -2.18 17.37
C LEU A 41 7.94 -2.92 16.19
N MET A 42 7.38 -2.80 14.99
CA MET A 42 8.00 -3.37 13.79
C MET A 42 9.35 -2.72 13.48
N ARG A 43 9.48 -1.40 13.61
CA ARG A 43 10.72 -0.68 13.36
C ARG A 43 11.82 -1.03 14.36
N ASP A 44 11.50 -0.98 15.63
CA ASP A 44 12.46 -1.20 16.74
C ASP A 44 13.02 -2.63 16.75
N ASN A 45 12.24 -3.60 16.26
CA ASN A 45 12.67 -5.00 16.23
C ASN A 45 13.19 -5.45 14.86
N CYS A 46 13.23 -4.56 13.86
CA CYS A 46 13.73 -4.91 12.53
C CYS A 46 15.22 -4.69 12.41
N THR A 47 16.00 -5.78 12.52
CA THR A 47 17.47 -5.75 12.45
C THR A 47 18.01 -5.67 11.03
N GLU A 48 17.23 -6.10 10.03
CA GLU A 48 17.64 -6.11 8.62
C GLU A 48 17.34 -4.75 7.98
N LEU A 49 18.38 -4.01 7.58
CA LEU A 49 18.24 -2.67 6.98
C LEU A 49 17.31 -2.64 5.77
N ARG A 50 17.36 -3.70 4.92
CA ARG A 50 16.46 -3.84 3.77
C ARG A 50 15.00 -3.90 4.19
N ASP A 51 14.70 -4.75 5.17
CA ASP A 51 13.33 -4.99 5.61
C ASP A 51 12.77 -3.77 6.34
N LEU A 52 13.60 -3.05 7.09
CA LEU A 52 13.26 -1.78 7.72
C LEU A 52 12.91 -0.71 6.66
N ALA A 53 13.73 -0.60 5.62
CA ALA A 53 13.45 0.31 4.51
C ALA A 53 12.16 -0.06 3.75
N ILE A 54 11.86 -1.36 3.59
CA ILE A 54 10.60 -1.84 3.00
C ILE A 54 9.39 -1.44 3.85
N ILE A 55 9.46 -1.66 5.17
CA ILE A 55 8.40 -1.30 6.11
C ILE A 55 8.10 0.19 6.01
N ASP A 56 9.13 1.04 6.05
CA ASP A 56 8.95 2.49 6.01
C ASP A 56 8.47 2.99 4.64
N MET A 57 9.00 2.46 3.54
CA MET A 57 8.49 2.79 2.20
C MET A 57 7.00 2.47 2.07
N LEU A 58 6.56 1.30 2.54
CA LEU A 58 5.13 0.94 2.51
C LEU A 58 4.29 1.81 3.45
N ALA A 59 4.81 2.14 4.64
CA ALA A 59 4.08 2.91 5.65
C ALA A 59 3.94 4.38 5.26
N SER A 60 5.00 5.02 4.72
CA SER A 60 5.00 6.45 4.41
C SER A 60 4.39 6.78 3.06
N THR A 61 4.56 5.93 2.04
CA THR A 61 4.07 6.21 0.68
C THR A 61 2.69 5.63 0.40
N GLY A 62 2.32 4.54 1.09
CA GLY A 62 1.13 3.77 0.78
C GLY A 62 1.10 3.18 -0.63
N MET A 63 2.24 3.09 -1.33
CA MET A 63 2.31 2.48 -2.65
C MET A 63 1.93 1.00 -2.63
N ARG A 64 1.58 0.44 -3.77
CA ARG A 64 1.36 -1.00 -3.88
C ARG A 64 2.69 -1.74 -3.88
N VAL A 65 2.72 -2.93 -3.28
CA VAL A 65 3.94 -3.76 -3.30
C VAL A 65 4.45 -4.04 -4.71
N GLY A 66 3.53 -4.21 -5.66
CA GLY A 66 3.89 -4.40 -7.07
C GLY A 66 4.56 -3.18 -7.70
N GLU A 67 4.20 -1.97 -7.27
CA GLU A 67 4.86 -0.73 -7.69
C GLU A 67 6.25 -0.62 -7.04
N MET A 68 6.37 -0.92 -5.75
CA MET A 68 7.61 -0.85 -5.00
C MET A 68 8.71 -1.78 -5.55
N VAL A 69 8.37 -3.02 -5.88
CA VAL A 69 9.37 -3.99 -6.37
C VAL A 69 9.90 -3.68 -7.77
N LEU A 70 9.20 -2.83 -8.51
CA LEU A 70 9.63 -2.39 -9.85
C LEU A 70 10.61 -1.21 -9.80
N LEU A 71 10.70 -0.48 -8.69
CA LEU A 71 11.59 0.66 -8.55
C LEU A 71 13.06 0.27 -8.67
N ASN A 72 13.83 1.17 -9.26
CA ASN A 72 15.29 1.16 -9.29
C ASN A 72 15.85 2.16 -8.27
N ARG A 73 17.16 2.10 -8.03
CA ARG A 73 17.86 3.05 -7.15
C ARG A 73 17.71 4.49 -7.67
N ASP A 74 17.81 4.67 -8.99
CA ASP A 74 17.80 5.98 -9.65
C ASP A 74 16.40 6.60 -9.75
N ASP A 75 15.35 5.82 -9.44
CA ASP A 75 13.96 6.34 -9.40
C ASP A 75 13.67 7.13 -8.11
N ILE A 76 14.61 7.19 -7.16
CA ILE A 76 14.42 7.82 -5.85
C ILE A 76 15.03 9.20 -5.82
N ASP A 77 14.20 10.23 -5.71
CA ASP A 77 14.68 11.57 -5.38
C ASP A 77 14.75 11.75 -3.86
N PHE A 78 15.98 11.69 -3.34
CA PHE A 78 16.24 11.87 -1.92
C PHE A 78 16.13 13.33 -1.47
N ASN A 79 16.25 14.31 -2.37
CA ASN A 79 16.15 15.73 -2.02
C ASN A 79 14.70 16.11 -1.79
N GLU A 80 13.85 15.82 -2.78
CA GLU A 80 12.41 16.07 -2.70
C GLU A 80 11.66 15.00 -1.90
N ARG A 81 12.30 13.88 -1.59
CA ARG A 81 11.71 12.72 -0.90
C ARG A 81 10.51 12.14 -1.63
N GLU A 82 10.70 11.91 -2.92
CA GLU A 82 9.64 11.38 -3.78
C GLU A 82 10.17 10.33 -4.76
N CYS A 83 9.26 9.59 -5.36
CA CYS A 83 9.54 8.76 -6.52
C CYS A 83 8.29 8.61 -7.39
N VAL A 84 8.50 8.31 -8.68
CA VAL A 84 7.41 8.04 -9.61
C VAL A 84 7.11 6.55 -9.64
N VAL A 85 5.85 6.20 -9.48
CA VAL A 85 5.39 4.81 -9.56
C VAL A 85 4.38 4.62 -10.68
N PHE A 86 4.40 3.44 -11.31
CA PHE A 86 3.53 3.08 -12.42
C PHE A 86 2.37 2.21 -11.94
N GLY A 87 1.16 2.74 -12.04
CA GLY A 87 -0.07 2.04 -11.70
C GLY A 87 -0.64 1.19 -12.84
N LYS A 88 -1.78 0.55 -12.61
CA LYS A 88 -2.48 -0.26 -13.62
C LYS A 88 -2.84 0.59 -14.85
N GLY A 89 -2.37 0.18 -16.03
CA GLY A 89 -2.55 0.88 -17.30
C GLY A 89 -1.54 1.99 -17.51
N SER A 90 -0.30 1.81 -17.05
CA SER A 90 0.87 2.71 -17.23
C SER A 90 0.61 4.16 -16.80
N LYS A 91 -0.31 4.37 -15.85
CA LYS A 91 -0.50 5.70 -15.26
C LYS A 91 0.54 5.95 -14.20
N GLU A 92 1.32 6.99 -14.42
CA GLU A 92 2.30 7.49 -13.48
C GLU A 92 1.63 8.27 -12.35
N ARG A 93 2.21 8.20 -11.17
CA ARG A 93 1.96 9.15 -10.08
C ARG A 93 3.19 9.30 -9.22
N VAL A 94 3.36 10.48 -8.68
CA VAL A 94 4.37 10.75 -7.66
C VAL A 94 3.86 10.23 -6.31
N VAL A 95 4.75 9.62 -5.55
CA VAL A 95 4.54 9.24 -4.15
C VAL A 95 5.63 9.85 -3.29
N TYR A 96 5.28 10.23 -2.08
CA TYR A 96 6.16 10.96 -1.16
C TYR A 96 6.50 10.09 0.04
N PHE A 97 7.72 10.20 0.54
CA PHE A 97 8.16 9.51 1.73
C PHE A 97 8.71 10.47 2.78
N ASP A 98 8.61 10.08 4.05
CA ASP A 98 9.02 10.90 5.16
C ASP A 98 10.55 10.88 5.39
N ALA A 99 11.02 11.72 6.33
CA ALA A 99 12.44 11.83 6.65
C ALA A 99 13.02 10.53 7.23
N ARG A 100 12.23 9.77 7.98
CA ARG A 100 12.63 8.47 8.54
C ARG A 100 12.89 7.46 7.42
N THR A 101 11.97 7.35 6.48
CA THR A 101 12.12 6.50 5.28
C THR A 101 13.36 6.87 4.49
N LYS A 102 13.64 8.18 4.30
CA LYS A 102 14.88 8.67 3.66
C LYS A 102 16.12 8.09 4.33
N ILE A 103 16.21 8.20 5.64
CA ILE A 103 17.36 7.72 6.42
C ILE A 103 17.52 6.21 6.29
N HIS A 104 16.46 5.44 6.51
CA HIS A 104 16.54 3.99 6.50
C HIS A 104 16.80 3.44 5.09
N LEU A 105 16.21 4.06 4.07
CA LEU A 105 16.48 3.69 2.68
C LEU A 105 17.92 3.99 2.26
N HIS A 106 18.46 5.13 2.67
CA HIS A 106 19.85 5.51 2.44
C HIS A 106 20.82 4.51 3.11
N ASN A 107 20.61 4.20 4.40
CA ASN A 107 21.41 3.24 5.14
C ASN A 107 21.39 1.84 4.49
N TYR A 108 20.22 1.42 4.01
CA TYR A 108 20.10 0.16 3.27
C TYR A 108 20.92 0.21 1.97
N LEU A 109 20.78 1.26 1.17
CA LEU A 109 21.50 1.38 -0.11
C LEU A 109 23.02 1.44 0.08
N GLU A 110 23.51 2.13 1.11
CA GLU A 110 24.94 2.16 1.46
C GLU A 110 25.47 0.80 1.92
N SER A 111 24.65 0.00 2.58
CA SER A 111 25.03 -1.34 3.03
C SER A 111 25.16 -2.37 1.89
N ARG A 112 24.64 -2.06 0.71
CA ARG A 112 24.63 -2.97 -0.44
C ARG A 112 26.00 -3.12 -1.06
N LYS A 113 26.34 -4.37 -1.38
CA LYS A 113 27.63 -4.74 -2.02
C LYS A 113 27.48 -5.22 -3.45
N ASP A 114 26.29 -5.06 -4.03
CA ASP A 114 25.94 -5.46 -5.39
C ASP A 114 25.71 -4.27 -6.31
N ASN A 115 25.75 -4.51 -7.63
CA ASN A 115 25.52 -3.48 -8.66
C ASN A 115 24.14 -3.61 -9.33
N ASN A 116 23.20 -4.39 -8.74
CA ASN A 116 21.87 -4.54 -9.31
C ASN A 116 21.13 -3.20 -9.25
N PRO A 117 20.55 -2.70 -10.36
CA PRO A 117 19.83 -1.43 -10.39
C PRO A 117 18.55 -1.42 -9.54
N ALA A 118 17.97 -2.59 -9.26
CA ALA A 118 16.74 -2.68 -8.46
C ALA A 118 16.88 -2.00 -7.10
N LEU A 119 15.86 -1.27 -6.66
CA LEU A 119 15.82 -0.65 -5.34
C LEU A 119 15.95 -1.70 -4.24
N PHE A 120 15.17 -2.78 -4.31
CA PHE A 120 15.22 -3.86 -3.34
C PHE A 120 15.65 -5.18 -3.98
N VAL A 121 16.60 -5.86 -3.34
CA VAL A 121 17.16 -7.13 -3.80
C VAL A 121 17.08 -8.21 -2.72
N SER A 122 17.28 -9.47 -3.11
CA SER A 122 17.45 -10.58 -2.18
C SER A 122 18.68 -10.37 -1.29
N LEU A 123 18.67 -10.91 -0.05
CA LEU A 123 19.80 -10.82 0.88
C LEU A 123 20.96 -11.77 0.54
N LYS A 124 20.75 -12.70 -0.37
CA LYS A 124 21.73 -13.70 -0.77
C LYS A 124 22.11 -13.52 -2.23
N SER A 125 23.38 -13.82 -2.55
CA SER A 125 23.84 -13.90 -3.93
C SER A 125 22.91 -14.81 -4.76
N PRO A 126 22.59 -14.43 -5.99
CA PRO A 126 23.15 -13.34 -6.81
C PRO A 126 22.48 -11.95 -6.64
N TYR A 127 21.82 -11.67 -5.52
CA TYR A 127 21.18 -10.37 -5.21
C TYR A 127 20.15 -9.94 -6.27
N GLU A 128 19.28 -10.86 -6.65
CA GLU A 128 18.22 -10.60 -7.63
C GLU A 128 17.18 -9.61 -7.10
N ARG A 129 16.54 -8.90 -8.03
CA ARG A 129 15.40 -8.03 -7.72
C ARG A 129 14.37 -8.77 -6.86
N LEU A 130 13.99 -8.16 -5.74
CA LEU A 130 13.00 -8.73 -4.82
C LEU A 130 11.62 -8.76 -5.49
N LYS A 131 10.97 -9.92 -5.46
CA LYS A 131 9.62 -10.12 -6.02
C LYS A 131 8.55 -9.90 -4.96
N ILE A 132 7.31 -9.64 -5.41
CA ILE A 132 6.13 -9.43 -4.54
C ILE A 132 6.03 -10.53 -3.47
N GLY A 133 6.09 -11.80 -3.88
CA GLY A 133 6.01 -12.93 -2.96
C GLY A 133 7.12 -12.94 -1.90
N GLY A 134 8.32 -12.50 -2.25
CA GLY A 134 9.43 -12.37 -1.30
C GLY A 134 9.14 -11.33 -0.21
N VAL A 135 8.60 -10.17 -0.59
CA VAL A 135 8.17 -9.13 0.36
C VAL A 135 7.05 -9.66 1.27
N GLU A 136 6.04 -10.29 0.68
CA GLU A 136 4.87 -10.79 1.44
C GLU A 136 5.24 -11.89 2.45
N VAL A 137 6.09 -12.83 2.03
CA VAL A 137 6.59 -13.89 2.90
C VAL A 137 7.38 -13.28 4.06
N ARG A 138 8.31 -12.38 3.75
CA ARG A 138 9.17 -11.76 4.77
C ARG A 138 8.36 -10.95 5.80
N LEU A 139 7.44 -10.12 5.35
CA LEU A 139 6.56 -9.34 6.25
C LEU A 139 5.69 -10.26 7.11
N ARG A 140 5.16 -11.35 6.55
CA ARG A 140 4.35 -12.31 7.30
C ARG A 140 5.15 -13.04 8.38
N GLU A 141 6.37 -13.47 8.06
CA GLU A 141 7.27 -14.13 9.00
C GLU A 141 7.67 -13.18 10.13
N PHE A 142 8.06 -11.97 9.77
CA PHE A 142 8.39 -10.92 10.73
C PHE A 142 7.22 -10.59 11.65
N GLY A 143 6.02 -10.44 11.11
CA GLY A 143 4.81 -10.23 11.91
C GLY A 143 4.54 -11.37 12.90
N LYS A 144 4.76 -12.64 12.49
CA LYS A 144 4.63 -13.80 13.39
C LYS A 144 5.63 -13.73 14.55
N GLN A 145 6.88 -13.35 14.30
CA GLN A 145 7.91 -13.21 15.34
C GLN A 145 7.52 -12.17 16.40
N LEU A 146 6.83 -11.11 16.01
CA LEU A 146 6.36 -10.05 16.89
C LEU A 146 4.95 -10.29 17.48
N GLY A 147 4.32 -11.41 17.20
CA GLY A 147 2.95 -11.67 17.64
C GLY A 147 1.90 -10.78 16.96
N LEU A 148 2.25 -10.12 15.87
CA LEU A 148 1.35 -9.24 15.13
C LEU A 148 0.50 -10.04 14.13
N ASN A 149 -0.81 -9.85 14.19
CA ASN A 149 -1.72 -10.50 13.25
C ASN A 149 -1.62 -9.92 11.84
N LYS A 150 -1.41 -10.81 10.84
CA LYS A 150 -1.54 -10.52 9.40
C LYS A 150 -0.76 -9.29 8.94
N VAL A 151 0.57 -9.32 9.11
CA VAL A 151 1.44 -8.29 8.51
C VAL A 151 1.55 -8.54 7.02
N HIS A 152 1.06 -7.58 6.22
CA HIS A 152 1.08 -7.64 4.75
C HIS A 152 1.00 -6.23 4.13
N PRO A 153 1.50 -6.03 2.88
CA PRO A 153 1.63 -4.71 2.26
C PRO A 153 0.35 -3.88 2.20
N HIS A 154 -0.79 -4.49 1.87
CA HIS A 154 -2.06 -3.76 1.79
C HIS A 154 -2.54 -3.19 3.14
N LYS A 155 -2.10 -3.76 4.27
CA LYS A 155 -2.46 -3.23 5.58
C LYS A 155 -1.73 -1.92 5.86
N PHE A 156 -0.47 -1.75 5.45
CA PHE A 156 0.27 -0.46 5.51
C PHE A 156 -0.47 0.64 4.73
N ARG A 157 -0.85 0.35 3.51
CA ARG A 157 -1.59 1.30 2.67
C ARG A 157 -2.92 1.72 3.27
N ARG A 158 -3.67 0.78 3.89
CA ARG A 158 -4.90 1.10 4.63
C ARG A 158 -4.61 1.96 5.84
N THR A 159 -3.56 1.65 6.59
CA THR A 159 -3.13 2.41 7.76
C THR A 159 -2.83 3.86 7.38
N LEU A 160 -2.00 4.08 6.34
CA LEU A 160 -1.73 5.42 5.83
C LEU A 160 -3.03 6.15 5.44
N ALA A 161 -3.90 5.49 4.69
CA ALA A 161 -5.15 6.11 4.23
C ALA A 161 -6.04 6.53 5.40
N THR A 162 -6.20 5.67 6.40
CA THR A 162 -7.00 5.97 7.60
C THR A 162 -6.38 7.09 8.42
N MET A 163 -5.06 7.05 8.64
CA MET A 163 -4.34 8.10 9.36
C MET A 163 -4.40 9.45 8.64
N ALA A 164 -4.28 9.47 7.31
CA ALA A 164 -4.37 10.70 6.53
C ALA A 164 -5.76 11.36 6.67
N ILE A 165 -6.83 10.56 6.55
CA ILE A 165 -8.20 11.05 6.77
C ILE A 165 -8.39 11.51 8.24
N ASP A 166 -7.84 10.77 9.18
CA ASP A 166 -7.92 11.11 10.61
C ASP A 166 -7.21 12.43 10.95
N LYS A 167 -6.17 12.76 10.20
CA LYS A 167 -5.44 14.03 10.28
C LYS A 167 -6.05 15.15 9.42
N GLY A 168 -7.17 14.91 8.73
CA GLY A 168 -7.91 15.91 7.98
C GLY A 168 -7.52 16.06 6.51
N MET A 169 -6.75 15.11 5.93
CA MET A 169 -6.45 15.16 4.49
C MET A 169 -7.75 15.05 3.68
N PRO A 170 -8.01 15.97 2.72
CA PRO A 170 -9.14 15.87 1.81
C PRO A 170 -9.12 14.55 1.04
N ILE A 171 -10.32 13.97 0.84
CA ILE A 171 -10.43 12.63 0.24
C ILE A 171 -9.96 12.59 -1.21
N GLU A 172 -10.10 13.70 -1.93
CA GLU A 172 -9.64 13.87 -3.30
C GLU A 172 -8.10 13.83 -3.37
N GLN A 173 -7.42 14.48 -2.43
CA GLN A 173 -5.95 14.44 -2.33
C GLN A 173 -5.47 13.03 -1.97
N LEU A 174 -6.15 12.35 -1.04
CA LEU A 174 -5.86 10.98 -0.71
C LEU A 174 -6.11 10.03 -1.89
N GLN A 175 -7.16 10.26 -2.68
CA GLN A 175 -7.43 9.51 -3.88
C GLN A 175 -6.28 9.62 -4.90
N GLN A 176 -5.77 10.84 -5.12
CA GLN A 176 -4.63 11.09 -6.00
C GLN A 176 -3.37 10.43 -5.48
N LEU A 177 -3.04 10.62 -4.20
CA LEU A 177 -1.87 10.01 -3.55
C LEU A 177 -1.87 8.49 -3.71
N LEU A 178 -3.00 7.85 -3.48
CA LEU A 178 -3.14 6.41 -3.60
C LEU A 178 -3.31 5.93 -5.05
N GLY A 179 -3.64 6.78 -6.00
CA GLY A 179 -3.91 6.41 -7.39
C GLY A 179 -5.13 5.50 -7.52
N HIS A 180 -6.23 5.86 -6.85
CA HIS A 180 -7.50 5.17 -7.00
C HIS A 180 -8.30 5.75 -8.17
N ARG A 181 -8.74 4.90 -9.12
CA ARG A 181 -9.56 5.34 -10.26
C ARG A 181 -10.96 5.80 -9.85
N LYS A 182 -11.51 5.20 -8.78
CA LYS A 182 -12.85 5.50 -8.27
C LYS A 182 -12.74 6.00 -6.85
N ILE A 183 -13.42 7.07 -6.53
CA ILE A 183 -13.48 7.65 -5.21
C ILE A 183 -14.05 6.68 -4.17
N ASP A 184 -15.00 5.83 -4.57
CA ASP A 184 -15.60 4.79 -3.71
C ASP A 184 -14.54 3.89 -3.05
N THR A 185 -13.41 3.64 -3.76
CA THR A 185 -12.31 2.86 -3.20
C THR A 185 -11.62 3.59 -2.06
N THR A 186 -11.57 4.92 -2.12
CA THR A 186 -10.98 5.77 -1.06
C THR A 186 -11.96 5.98 0.07
N LEU A 187 -13.26 6.14 -0.24
CA LEU A 187 -14.33 6.27 0.75
C LEU A 187 -14.42 5.07 1.71
N GLN A 188 -13.97 3.88 1.31
CA GLN A 188 -13.91 2.72 2.21
C GLN A 188 -13.02 2.96 3.44
N TYR A 189 -12.09 3.92 3.37
CA TYR A 189 -11.23 4.31 4.50
C TYR A 189 -11.85 5.42 5.36
N ALA A 190 -12.78 6.18 4.77
CA ALA A 190 -13.48 7.29 5.41
C ALA A 190 -14.75 6.81 6.13
N MET A 191 -14.66 5.75 6.94
CA MET A 191 -15.79 5.40 7.81
C MET A 191 -15.93 6.48 8.86
N VAL A 192 -16.90 7.36 8.63
CA VAL A 192 -17.19 8.52 9.49
C VAL A 192 -17.63 8.03 10.86
N LYS A 193 -16.76 8.15 11.86
CA LYS A 193 -17.16 7.93 13.24
C LYS A 193 -18.12 9.07 13.65
N GLN A 194 -19.22 8.73 14.31
CA GLN A 194 -20.21 9.71 14.77
C GLN A 194 -19.58 10.83 15.61
N SER A 195 -18.51 10.53 16.36
CA SER A 195 -17.73 11.54 17.09
C SER A 195 -17.09 12.59 16.19
N LYS A 196 -16.62 12.21 14.99
CA LYS A 196 -16.02 13.15 14.04
C LYS A 196 -17.06 14.05 13.38
N VAL A 197 -18.26 13.54 13.11
CA VAL A 197 -19.40 14.36 12.63
C VAL A 197 -19.73 15.43 13.64
N LYS A 198 -19.78 15.09 14.93
CA LYS A 198 -20.04 16.04 16.01
C LYS A 198 -18.97 17.14 16.11
N ILE A 199 -17.70 16.77 15.97
CA ILE A 199 -16.58 17.73 16.01
C ILE A 199 -16.65 18.65 14.76
N ALA A 200 -16.82 18.07 13.58
CA ALA A 200 -16.97 18.85 12.34
C ALA A 200 -18.15 19.81 12.41
N HIS A 201 -19.31 19.35 12.87
CA HIS A 201 -20.48 20.24 13.06
C HIS A 201 -20.13 21.45 13.95
N ARG A 202 -19.46 21.20 15.09
CA ARG A 202 -19.05 22.29 16.00
C ARG A 202 -18.05 23.26 15.37
N ASN A 203 -17.14 22.75 14.53
CA ASN A 203 -16.06 23.57 13.94
C ASN A 203 -16.54 24.40 12.74
N TYR A 204 -17.57 23.95 12.01
CA TYR A 204 -17.96 24.55 10.74
C TYR A 204 -19.36 25.16 10.73
N ILE A 205 -20.19 24.84 11.69
CA ILE A 205 -21.59 25.28 11.67
C ILE A 205 -21.99 26.02 12.97
N GLY A 206 -21.36 25.75 14.05
CA GLY A 206 -21.69 26.32 15.32
C GLY A 206 -20.77 26.19 16.39
#